data_4cd6bc9d2e94802fefdc075bbf9c850b
#
_entry.id   4cd6bc9d2e94802fefdc075bbf9c850b
#
_cell.length_a   1.000
_cell.length_b   1.000
_cell.length_c   1.000
_cell.angle_alpha   90.00
_cell.angle_beta   90.00
_cell.angle_gamma   90.00
#
_symmetry.space_group_name_H-M   'P 1'
#
loop_
_entity.id
_entity.type
_entity.pdbx_description
1 polymer ?
#
loop_
_entity_poly.entity_id
_entity_poly.type
_entity_poly.pdbx_seq_one_letter_code
_entity_poly.pdbx_strand_id
1 'polypeptide(L)'
;VAHEFFTPLTLIYTPAQHLLEQDGLDGSTKKYLQIIKNNAERMQKLISELMEFRKTKSSNMDLHPENVDVKSLMEYASNNYVDILKENKIDFKVETHDTSEIYSDRNALEKIIFNLLSNAFKYTPRYGYIHVEISQNEPDKTLYLLVRNSGKGLTEQQMAEIFDKYKIFDTPKLGNSVSNGIGLNLTKSLVELLGGQISVNSELGK
;
A
#
# COMPACT_ATOMS: atom_id res chain seq x y z
N VAL A 1 10.89 -4.45 -21.86
CA VAL A 1 9.43 -4.17 -21.85
C VAL A 1 9.08 -3.10 -20.82
N ALA A 2 9.50 -3.19 -19.53
CA ALA A 2 9.14 -2.16 -18.53
C ALA A 2 9.71 -0.77 -18.88
N HIS A 3 10.97 -0.70 -19.25
CA HIS A 3 11.63 0.55 -19.66
C HIS A 3 10.91 1.27 -20.82
N GLU A 4 10.29 0.52 -21.71
CA GLU A 4 9.56 1.07 -22.87
C GLU A 4 8.27 1.82 -22.44
N PHE A 5 7.71 1.49 -21.27
CA PHE A 5 6.59 2.22 -20.69
C PHE A 5 7.02 3.37 -19.78
N PHE A 6 8.12 3.22 -19.04
CA PHE A 6 8.59 4.29 -18.15
C PHE A 6 9.10 5.51 -18.92
N THR A 7 9.78 5.30 -20.06
CA THR A 7 10.31 6.39 -20.87
C THR A 7 9.24 7.39 -21.32
N PRO A 8 8.15 6.98 -22.02
CA PRO A 8 7.11 7.93 -22.44
C PRO A 8 6.38 8.56 -21.25
N LEU A 9 6.20 7.85 -20.13
CA LEU A 9 5.57 8.43 -18.94
C LEU A 9 6.45 9.49 -18.28
N THR A 10 7.75 9.28 -18.24
CA THR A 10 8.69 10.30 -17.74
C THR A 10 8.68 11.54 -18.62
N LEU A 11 8.59 11.36 -19.95
CA LEU A 11 8.48 12.46 -20.92
C LEU A 11 7.15 13.23 -20.83
N ILE A 12 6.12 12.65 -20.24
CA ILE A 12 4.85 13.33 -19.91
C ILE A 12 4.92 14.00 -18.54
N TYR A 13 5.44 13.28 -17.56
CA TYR A 13 5.49 13.73 -16.16
C TYR A 13 6.42 14.94 -15.96
N THR A 14 7.65 14.83 -16.46
CA THR A 14 8.69 15.85 -16.24
C THR A 14 8.32 17.24 -16.79
N PRO A 15 7.83 17.38 -18.06
CA PRO A 15 7.37 18.66 -18.54
C PRO A 15 6.15 19.23 -17.79
N ALA A 16 5.20 18.36 -17.42
CA ALA A 16 4.03 18.80 -16.66
C ALA A 16 4.43 19.31 -15.26
N GLN A 17 5.37 18.66 -14.58
CA GLN A 17 5.92 19.12 -13.32
C GLN A 17 6.66 20.43 -13.47
N HIS A 18 7.55 20.55 -14.45
CA HIS A 18 8.34 21.78 -14.70
C HIS A 18 7.44 22.99 -15.00
N LEU A 19 6.38 22.79 -15.80
CA LEU A 19 5.42 23.86 -16.08
C LEU A 19 4.65 24.26 -14.82
N LEU A 20 4.29 23.32 -13.92
CA LEU A 20 3.60 23.62 -12.66
C LEU A 20 4.43 24.47 -11.69
N GLU A 21 5.76 24.42 -11.80
CA GLU A 21 6.70 25.19 -11.00
C GLU A 21 6.89 26.64 -11.53
N GLN A 22 6.37 26.95 -12.73
CA GLN A 22 6.46 28.29 -13.29
C GLN A 22 5.38 29.23 -12.72
N ASP A 23 5.77 30.47 -12.48
CA ASP A 23 4.85 31.54 -12.08
C ASP A 23 4.03 32.03 -13.29
N GLY A 24 2.81 32.49 -13.02
CA GLY A 24 1.97 33.15 -14.05
C GLY A 24 1.04 32.24 -14.82
N LEU A 25 0.94 30.95 -14.48
CA LEU A 25 -0.06 30.05 -15.07
C LEU A 25 -1.47 30.45 -14.63
N ASP A 26 -2.40 30.49 -15.58
CA ASP A 26 -3.81 30.62 -15.26
C ASP A 26 -4.33 29.37 -14.51
N GLY A 27 -5.40 29.55 -13.71
CA GLY A 27 -5.94 28.48 -12.86
C GLY A 27 -6.42 27.24 -13.64
N SER A 28 -6.86 27.41 -14.88
CA SER A 28 -7.32 26.29 -15.71
C SER A 28 -6.15 25.48 -16.24
N THR A 29 -5.11 26.13 -16.73
CA THR A 29 -3.87 25.48 -17.18
C THR A 29 -3.20 24.73 -16.03
N LYS A 30 -3.09 25.36 -14.84
CA LYS A 30 -2.53 24.69 -13.65
C LYS A 30 -3.32 23.42 -13.29
N LYS A 31 -4.65 23.48 -13.37
CA LYS A 31 -5.52 22.32 -13.12
C LYS A 31 -5.29 21.19 -14.13
N TYR A 32 -5.17 21.50 -15.41
CA TYR A 32 -4.91 20.48 -16.43
C TYR A 32 -3.52 19.85 -16.27
N LEU A 33 -2.49 20.65 -16.01
CA LEU A 33 -1.15 20.14 -15.76
C LEU A 33 -1.11 19.21 -14.55
N GLN A 34 -1.83 19.55 -13.45
CA GLN A 34 -1.95 18.69 -12.28
C GLN A 34 -2.65 17.37 -12.61
N ILE A 35 -3.68 17.39 -13.46
CA ILE A 35 -4.35 16.17 -13.93
C ILE A 35 -3.38 15.30 -14.74
N ILE A 36 -2.63 15.89 -15.65
CA ILE A 36 -1.64 15.18 -16.48
C ILE A 36 -0.56 14.53 -15.58
N LYS A 37 0.03 15.31 -14.68
CA LYS A 37 1.04 14.85 -13.73
C LYS A 37 0.52 13.67 -12.90
N ASN A 38 -0.64 13.81 -12.26
CA ASN A 38 -1.24 12.78 -11.42
C ASN A 38 -1.55 11.48 -12.19
N ASN A 39 -1.97 11.60 -13.47
CA ASN A 39 -2.22 10.42 -14.30
C ASN A 39 -0.92 9.73 -14.72
N ALA A 40 0.13 10.49 -15.04
CA ALA A 40 1.45 9.92 -15.37
C ALA A 40 2.04 9.18 -14.15
N GLU A 41 2.02 9.76 -12.96
CA GLU A 41 2.42 9.11 -11.71
C GLU A 41 1.63 7.82 -11.45
N ARG A 42 0.32 7.89 -11.66
CA ARG A 42 -0.55 6.73 -11.52
C ARG A 42 -0.17 5.60 -12.47
N MET A 43 0.10 5.90 -13.73
CA MET A 43 0.50 4.90 -14.73
C MET A 43 1.87 4.31 -14.38
N GLN A 44 2.84 5.12 -13.93
CA GLN A 44 4.14 4.64 -13.47
C GLN A 44 3.97 3.63 -12.30
N LYS A 45 3.13 3.96 -11.32
CA LYS A 45 2.83 3.08 -10.19
C LYS A 45 2.19 1.76 -10.66
N LEU A 46 1.20 1.81 -11.57
CA LEU A 46 0.55 0.63 -12.14
C LEU A 46 1.54 -0.31 -12.83
N ILE A 47 2.43 0.25 -13.64
CA ILE A 47 3.44 -0.52 -14.36
C ILE A 47 4.42 -1.16 -13.38
N SER A 48 4.87 -0.42 -12.37
CA SER A 48 5.74 -0.94 -11.31
C SER A 48 5.10 -2.12 -10.58
N GLU A 49 3.85 -1.97 -10.13
CA GLU A 49 3.09 -3.01 -9.43
C GLU A 49 2.91 -4.26 -10.33
N LEU A 50 2.60 -4.06 -11.62
CA LEU A 50 2.46 -5.16 -12.58
C LEU A 50 3.77 -5.91 -12.81
N MET A 51 4.89 -5.18 -12.90
CA MET A 51 6.22 -5.78 -13.10
C MET A 51 6.67 -6.57 -11.87
N GLU A 52 6.44 -6.05 -10.68
CA GLU A 52 6.72 -6.77 -9.43
C GLU A 52 5.89 -8.05 -9.33
N PHE A 53 4.60 -7.93 -9.64
CA PHE A 53 3.73 -9.09 -9.66
C PHE A 53 4.21 -10.17 -10.63
N ARG A 54 4.70 -9.80 -11.83
CA ARG A 54 5.28 -10.77 -12.78
C ARG A 54 6.54 -11.44 -12.21
N LYS A 55 7.39 -10.68 -11.50
CA LYS A 55 8.59 -11.23 -10.86
C LYS A 55 8.26 -12.24 -9.76
N THR A 56 7.26 -11.96 -8.92
CA THR A 56 6.85 -12.89 -7.86
C THR A 56 6.27 -14.20 -8.41
N LYS A 57 5.58 -14.16 -9.56
CA LYS A 57 5.01 -15.37 -10.19
C LYS A 57 6.00 -16.22 -11.00
N SER A 58 7.06 -15.63 -11.51
CA SER A 58 8.01 -16.33 -12.38
C SER A 58 9.11 -17.09 -11.62
N SER A 59 9.04 -17.22 -10.31
CA SER A 59 10.10 -17.74 -9.42
C SER A 59 11.46 -17.01 -9.58
N ASN A 60 11.45 -15.85 -10.21
CA ASN A 60 12.65 -15.06 -10.50
C ASN A 60 12.84 -13.91 -9.50
N MET A 61 12.13 -13.93 -8.37
CA MET A 61 12.39 -12.98 -7.30
C MET A 61 13.38 -13.62 -6.33
N ASP A 62 14.64 -13.23 -6.46
CA ASP A 62 15.66 -13.59 -5.48
C ASP A 62 15.34 -12.87 -4.17
N LEU A 63 15.05 -13.65 -3.13
CA LEU A 63 14.92 -13.13 -1.78
C LEU A 63 16.32 -12.86 -1.22
N HIS A 64 16.47 -11.74 -0.56
CA HIS A 64 17.68 -11.34 0.17
C HIS A 64 17.39 -11.26 1.66
N PRO A 65 17.32 -12.40 2.37
CA PRO A 65 16.99 -12.41 3.79
C PRO A 65 18.09 -11.77 4.62
N GLU A 66 17.68 -10.89 5.52
CA GLU A 66 18.53 -10.20 6.51
C GLU A 66 17.80 -10.11 7.85
N ASN A 67 18.49 -9.69 8.90
CA ASN A 67 17.84 -9.37 10.16
C ASN A 67 17.08 -8.06 10.02
N VAL A 68 15.77 -8.09 10.22
CA VAL A 68 14.87 -6.93 10.07
C VAL A 68 14.24 -6.59 11.41
N ASP A 69 14.46 -5.36 11.86
CA ASP A 69 13.69 -4.74 12.94
C ASP A 69 12.33 -4.28 12.39
N VAL A 70 11.30 -5.10 12.62
CA VAL A 70 9.94 -4.84 12.10
C VAL A 70 9.31 -3.64 12.78
N LYS A 71 9.65 -3.35 14.04
CA LYS A 71 9.16 -2.17 14.76
C LYS A 71 9.64 -0.89 14.08
N SER A 72 10.95 -0.77 13.85
CA SER A 72 11.52 0.38 13.14
C SER A 72 10.96 0.52 11.73
N LEU A 73 10.71 -0.59 11.04
CA LEU A 73 10.10 -0.58 9.71
C LEU A 73 8.65 -0.09 9.74
N MET A 74 7.87 -0.48 10.75
CA MET A 74 6.50 -0.01 10.95
C MET A 74 6.46 1.48 11.31
N GLU A 75 7.35 1.95 12.17
CA GLU A 75 7.47 3.37 12.52
C GLU A 75 7.80 4.20 11.28
N TYR A 76 8.76 3.76 10.47
CA TYR A 76 9.10 4.40 9.19
C TYR A 76 7.90 4.48 8.24
N ALA A 77 7.18 3.37 8.06
CA ALA A 77 6.01 3.32 7.19
C ALA A 77 4.88 4.24 7.69
N SER A 78 4.66 4.29 9.00
CA SER A 78 3.60 5.09 9.64
C SER A 78 3.84 6.59 9.52
N ASN A 79 5.10 7.03 9.53
CA ASN A 79 5.46 8.44 9.42
C ASN A 79 4.97 9.09 8.12
N ASN A 80 4.76 8.32 7.06
CA ASN A 80 4.21 8.84 5.80
C ASN A 80 2.73 9.25 5.88
N TYR A 81 2.03 8.91 6.96
CA TYR A 81 0.60 9.16 7.11
C TYR A 81 0.25 10.18 8.20
N VAL A 82 1.23 10.82 8.83
CA VAL A 82 1.02 11.75 9.95
C VAL A 82 0.06 12.90 9.60
N ASP A 83 0.18 13.46 8.41
CA ASP A 83 -0.70 14.55 7.97
C ASP A 83 -2.13 14.05 7.73
N ILE A 84 -2.29 12.89 7.12
CA ILE A 84 -3.59 12.24 6.89
C ILE A 84 -4.29 11.94 8.22
N LEU A 85 -3.53 11.46 9.22
CA LEU A 85 -4.03 11.21 10.57
C LEU A 85 -4.62 12.47 11.20
N LYS A 86 -3.87 13.58 11.13
CA LYS A 86 -4.27 14.88 11.71
C LYS A 86 -5.49 15.45 10.99
N GLU A 87 -5.47 15.49 9.66
CA GLU A 87 -6.55 16.04 8.85
C GLU A 87 -7.87 15.29 9.02
N ASN A 88 -7.82 13.96 9.08
CA ASN A 88 -9.00 13.11 9.21
C ASN A 88 -9.35 12.74 10.65
N LYS A 89 -8.53 13.16 11.63
CA LYS A 89 -8.72 12.84 13.06
C LYS A 89 -8.89 11.34 13.29
N ILE A 90 -8.04 10.54 12.67
CA ILE A 90 -8.03 9.08 12.79
C ILE A 90 -7.25 8.71 14.06
N ASP A 91 -7.84 7.84 14.89
CA ASP A 91 -7.15 7.22 16.02
C ASP A 91 -6.23 6.10 15.49
N PHE A 92 -4.92 6.33 15.56
CA PHE A 92 -3.92 5.41 15.04
C PHE A 92 -3.08 4.85 16.20
N LYS A 93 -3.07 3.54 16.35
CA LYS A 93 -2.34 2.84 17.39
C LYS A 93 -1.51 1.71 16.82
N VAL A 94 -0.26 1.62 17.25
CA VAL A 94 0.64 0.49 16.95
C VAL A 94 1.04 -0.16 18.26
N GLU A 95 0.76 -1.44 18.40
CA GLU A 95 1.16 -2.27 19.54
C GLU A 95 2.18 -3.30 19.08
N THR A 96 3.25 -3.43 19.82
CA THR A 96 4.31 -4.43 19.56
C THR A 96 4.48 -5.30 20.78
N HIS A 97 4.37 -6.61 20.60
CA HIS A 97 4.51 -7.61 21.66
C HIS A 97 5.66 -8.55 21.33
N ASP A 98 6.65 -8.62 22.22
CA ASP A 98 7.78 -9.56 22.18
C ASP A 98 8.39 -9.74 20.77
N THR A 99 8.61 -8.62 20.08
CA THR A 99 9.20 -8.63 18.74
C THR A 99 10.71 -8.50 18.85
N SER A 100 11.42 -9.55 18.47
CA SER A 100 12.84 -9.50 18.16
C SER A 100 13.05 -9.20 16.67
N GLU A 101 14.30 -9.03 16.25
CA GLU A 101 14.63 -9.03 14.83
C GLU A 101 14.22 -10.35 14.18
N ILE A 102 13.60 -10.28 13.01
CA ILE A 102 13.24 -11.46 12.22
C ILE A 102 14.18 -11.59 11.03
N TYR A 103 14.48 -12.82 10.65
CA TYR A 103 15.26 -13.11 9.44
C TYR A 103 14.34 -13.22 8.23
N SER A 104 14.29 -12.16 7.42
CA SER A 104 13.37 -12.07 6.28
C SER A 104 13.87 -11.07 5.23
N ASP A 105 13.21 -11.01 4.08
CA ASP A 105 13.50 -9.99 3.06
C ASP A 105 12.85 -8.65 3.44
N ARG A 106 13.70 -7.66 3.75
CA ARG A 106 13.27 -6.32 4.17
C ARG A 106 12.40 -5.64 3.12
N ASN A 107 12.75 -5.74 1.85
CA ASN A 107 12.02 -5.08 0.76
C ASN A 107 10.62 -5.67 0.58
N ALA A 108 10.50 -7.01 0.72
CA ALA A 108 9.20 -7.68 0.66
C ALA A 108 8.31 -7.28 1.85
N LEU A 109 8.86 -7.27 3.07
CA LEU A 109 8.14 -6.83 4.27
C LEU A 109 7.70 -5.37 4.18
N GLU A 110 8.58 -4.48 3.74
CA GLU A 110 8.26 -3.07 3.54
C GLU A 110 7.06 -2.89 2.61
N LYS A 111 7.04 -3.58 1.47
CA LYS A 111 5.92 -3.53 0.53
C LYS A 111 4.62 -4.06 1.11
N ILE A 112 4.68 -5.17 1.87
CA ILE A 112 3.52 -5.73 2.57
C ILE A 112 2.95 -4.69 3.54
N ILE A 113 3.80 -4.12 4.40
CA ILE A 113 3.40 -3.12 5.40
C ILE A 113 2.80 -1.88 4.74
N PHE A 114 3.49 -1.30 3.74
CA PHE A 114 2.97 -0.12 3.03
C PHE A 114 1.64 -0.37 2.34
N ASN A 115 1.45 -1.53 1.71
CA ASN A 115 0.17 -1.88 1.08
C ASN A 115 -0.96 -2.01 2.11
N LEU A 116 -0.71 -2.69 3.23
CA LEU A 116 -1.72 -2.87 4.28
C LEU A 116 -2.08 -1.53 4.92
N LEU A 117 -1.09 -0.70 5.29
CA LEU A 117 -1.33 0.62 5.84
C LEU A 117 -2.06 1.54 4.84
N SER A 118 -1.60 1.58 3.57
CA SER A 118 -2.25 2.37 2.54
C SER A 118 -3.74 2.01 2.38
N ASN A 119 -4.08 0.72 2.43
CA ASN A 119 -5.47 0.28 2.41
C ASN A 119 -6.21 0.72 3.67
N ALA A 120 -5.65 0.53 4.86
CA ALA A 120 -6.27 0.95 6.10
C ALA A 120 -6.58 2.45 6.08
N PHE A 121 -5.61 3.30 5.73
CA PHE A 121 -5.82 4.76 5.64
C PHE A 121 -6.84 5.17 4.58
N LYS A 122 -6.88 4.47 3.47
CA LYS A 122 -7.80 4.76 2.37
C LYS A 122 -9.25 4.47 2.71
N TYR A 123 -9.49 3.40 3.48
CA TYR A 123 -10.84 2.92 3.77
C TYR A 123 -11.36 3.32 5.15
N THR A 124 -10.52 3.93 5.98
CA THR A 124 -10.93 4.47 7.27
C THR A 124 -11.61 5.83 7.09
N PRO A 125 -12.84 6.00 7.57
CA PRO A 125 -13.53 7.29 7.53
C PRO A 125 -12.90 8.29 8.50
N ARG A 126 -13.25 9.55 8.32
CA ARG A 126 -12.91 10.60 9.30
C ARG A 126 -13.45 10.23 10.68
N TYR A 127 -12.63 10.46 11.72
CA TYR A 127 -12.89 10.05 13.11
C TYR A 127 -12.93 8.53 13.32
N GLY A 128 -12.44 7.74 12.36
CA GLY A 128 -12.29 6.31 12.52
C GLY A 128 -11.02 5.93 13.28
N TYR A 129 -10.73 4.63 13.31
CA TYR A 129 -9.51 4.11 13.93
C TYR A 129 -8.75 3.16 13.00
N ILE A 130 -7.45 3.07 13.22
CA ILE A 130 -6.57 2.07 12.64
C ILE A 130 -5.69 1.52 13.78
N HIS A 131 -5.79 0.22 14.04
CA HIS A 131 -4.96 -0.46 15.03
C HIS A 131 -4.08 -1.49 14.33
N VAL A 132 -2.79 -1.44 14.64
CA VAL A 132 -1.78 -2.38 14.14
C VAL A 132 -1.22 -3.14 15.32
N GLU A 133 -1.23 -4.46 15.25
CA GLU A 133 -0.61 -5.34 16.24
C GLU A 133 0.52 -6.12 15.57
N ILE A 134 1.69 -6.11 16.16
CA ILE A 134 2.86 -6.87 15.73
C ILE A 134 3.27 -7.78 16.88
N SER A 135 3.33 -9.07 16.63
CA SER A 135 3.81 -10.04 17.59
C SER A 135 4.62 -11.13 16.91
N GLN A 136 5.47 -11.78 17.68
CA GLN A 136 6.28 -12.91 17.23
C GLN A 136 6.01 -14.11 18.11
N ASN A 137 5.81 -15.27 17.50
CA ASN A 137 5.71 -16.52 18.24
C ASN A 137 7.11 -17.10 18.44
N GLU A 138 7.53 -17.22 19.70
CA GLU A 138 8.90 -17.65 20.06
C GLU A 138 9.28 -19.07 19.60
N PRO A 139 8.39 -20.10 19.64
CA PRO A 139 8.81 -21.44 19.23
C PRO A 139 9.26 -21.55 17.77
N ASP A 140 8.59 -20.87 16.86
CA ASP A 140 8.82 -20.95 15.41
C ASP A 140 9.28 -19.63 14.77
N LYS A 141 9.41 -18.58 15.60
CA LYS A 141 9.76 -17.21 15.16
C LYS A 141 8.85 -16.64 14.06
N THR A 142 7.62 -17.12 14.01
CA THR A 142 6.63 -16.60 13.05
C THR A 142 6.20 -15.19 13.43
N LEU A 143 6.30 -14.27 12.49
CA LEU A 143 5.80 -12.90 12.63
C LEU A 143 4.29 -12.87 12.35
N TYR A 144 3.54 -12.28 13.28
CA TYR A 144 2.13 -11.96 13.11
C TYR A 144 1.97 -10.46 12.96
N LEU A 145 1.37 -10.04 11.87
CA LEU A 145 1.02 -8.65 11.60
C LEU A 145 -0.49 -8.55 11.39
N LEU A 146 -1.17 -7.86 12.30
CA LEU A 146 -2.60 -7.61 12.21
C LEU A 146 -2.85 -6.12 12.01
N VAL A 147 -3.58 -5.78 10.95
CA VAL A 147 -4.01 -4.41 10.66
C VAL A 147 -5.54 -4.37 10.69
N ARG A 148 -6.10 -3.65 11.66
CA ARG A 148 -7.54 -3.44 11.82
C ARG A 148 -7.88 -1.99 11.55
N ASN A 149 -8.96 -1.76 10.86
CA ASN A 149 -9.46 -0.41 10.66
C ASN A 149 -10.99 -0.37 10.69
N SER A 150 -11.55 0.74 11.18
CA SER A 150 -12.97 1.00 11.04
C SER A 150 -13.30 1.34 9.58
N GLY A 151 -14.51 1.00 9.14
CA GLY A 151 -14.96 1.28 7.79
C GLY A 151 -16.36 0.71 7.51
N LYS A 152 -16.76 0.72 6.27
CA LYS A 152 -18.06 0.13 5.88
C LYS A 152 -18.08 -1.41 5.94
N GLY A 153 -16.94 -2.03 6.13
CA GLY A 153 -16.80 -3.48 6.09
C GLY A 153 -16.93 -4.08 4.69
N LEU A 154 -16.83 -5.40 4.63
CA LEU A 154 -16.90 -6.19 3.40
C LEU A 154 -17.97 -7.25 3.51
N THR A 155 -18.64 -7.57 2.40
CA THR A 155 -19.51 -8.74 2.31
C THR A 155 -18.68 -10.03 2.26
N GLU A 156 -19.28 -11.18 2.53
CA GLU A 156 -18.63 -12.49 2.39
C GLU A 156 -18.06 -12.70 0.98
N GLN A 157 -18.81 -12.32 -0.05
CA GLN A 157 -18.34 -12.40 -1.42
C GLN A 157 -17.11 -11.51 -1.67
N GLN A 158 -17.13 -10.26 -1.15
CA GLN A 158 -16.00 -9.35 -1.27
C GLN A 158 -14.77 -9.88 -0.52
N MET A 159 -14.94 -10.46 0.65
CA MET A 159 -13.84 -11.10 1.40
C MET A 159 -13.23 -12.28 0.63
N ALA A 160 -14.04 -13.10 -0.03
CA ALA A 160 -13.55 -14.21 -0.84
C ALA A 160 -12.72 -13.74 -2.05
N GLU A 161 -13.03 -12.57 -2.60
CA GLU A 161 -12.44 -12.03 -3.82
C GLU A 161 -11.38 -10.93 -3.57
N ILE A 162 -11.17 -10.47 -2.32
CA ILE A 162 -10.35 -9.28 -2.03
C ILE A 162 -8.87 -9.42 -2.43
N PHE A 163 -8.37 -10.64 -2.47
CA PHE A 163 -7.02 -10.96 -2.92
C PHE A 163 -6.94 -11.27 -4.42
N ASP A 164 -8.06 -11.25 -5.14
CA ASP A 164 -8.07 -11.47 -6.57
C ASP A 164 -7.58 -10.24 -7.32
N LYS A 165 -7.06 -10.46 -8.53
CA LYS A 165 -6.52 -9.39 -9.38
C LYS A 165 -7.63 -8.48 -9.87
N TYR A 166 -7.32 -7.17 -9.90
CA TYR A 166 -8.19 -6.15 -10.48
C TYR A 166 -9.55 -6.01 -9.81
N LYS A 167 -9.72 -6.60 -8.62
CA LYS A 167 -10.92 -6.39 -7.83
C LYS A 167 -10.86 -5.04 -7.13
N ILE A 168 -11.79 -4.20 -7.48
CA ILE A 168 -11.99 -2.88 -6.88
C ILE A 168 -13.42 -2.87 -6.37
N PHE A 169 -13.57 -2.77 -5.07
CA PHE A 169 -14.89 -2.60 -4.47
C PHE A 169 -15.15 -1.10 -4.33
N ASP A 170 -16.35 -0.67 -4.71
CA ASP A 170 -16.76 0.73 -4.61
C ASP A 170 -16.53 1.28 -3.21
N THR A 171 -15.75 2.35 -3.14
CA THR A 171 -15.43 3.04 -1.90
C THR A 171 -15.67 4.53 -2.04
N PRO A 172 -16.17 5.20 -0.99
CA PRO A 172 -16.22 6.65 -0.99
C PRO A 172 -14.82 7.19 -1.24
N LYS A 173 -14.70 8.10 -2.18
CA LYS A 173 -13.44 8.73 -2.56
C LYS A 173 -12.96 9.62 -1.42
N LEU A 174 -12.15 9.11 -0.51
CA LEU A 174 -11.32 9.93 0.34
C LEU A 174 -10.02 10.22 -0.43
N GLY A 175 -9.88 11.45 -0.92
CA GLY A 175 -8.69 11.87 -1.68
C GLY A 175 -8.59 11.29 -3.10
N ASN A 176 -7.55 11.72 -3.82
CA ASN A 176 -7.25 11.34 -5.21
C ASN A 176 -6.65 9.92 -5.37
N SER A 177 -6.69 9.08 -4.34
CA SER A 177 -6.08 7.75 -4.40
C SER A 177 -7.01 6.72 -5.05
N VAL A 178 -6.76 6.43 -6.31
CA VAL A 178 -7.48 5.39 -7.06
C VAL A 178 -6.86 4.03 -6.75
N SER A 179 -7.69 3.06 -6.34
CA SER A 179 -7.28 1.66 -6.21
C SER A 179 -7.05 1.03 -7.58
N ASN A 180 -6.03 0.22 -7.70
CA ASN A 180 -5.71 -0.50 -8.94
C ASN A 180 -6.10 -1.98 -8.85
N GLY A 181 -6.56 -2.45 -7.68
CA GLY A 181 -6.92 -3.85 -7.44
C GLY A 181 -5.74 -4.82 -7.55
N ILE A 182 -4.49 -4.33 -7.49
CA ILE A 182 -3.28 -5.14 -7.59
C ILE A 182 -2.60 -5.27 -6.22
N GLY A 183 -2.68 -4.26 -5.36
CA GLY A 183 -1.92 -4.17 -4.11
C GLY A 183 -2.11 -5.37 -3.19
N LEU A 184 -3.35 -5.76 -2.86
CA LEU A 184 -3.61 -6.91 -1.98
C LEU A 184 -3.25 -8.25 -2.63
N ASN A 185 -3.41 -8.37 -3.95
CA ASN A 185 -2.96 -9.56 -4.66
C ASN A 185 -1.42 -9.67 -4.64
N LEU A 186 -0.70 -8.57 -4.83
CA LEU A 186 0.76 -8.51 -4.67
C LEU A 186 1.17 -8.82 -3.22
N THR A 187 0.49 -8.25 -2.23
CA THR A 187 0.72 -8.55 -0.81
C THR A 187 0.59 -10.05 -0.54
N LYS A 188 -0.48 -10.69 -1.02
CA LYS A 188 -0.66 -12.15 -0.91
C LYS A 188 0.49 -12.91 -1.54
N SER A 189 0.89 -12.55 -2.76
CA SER A 189 2.00 -13.21 -3.46
C SER A 189 3.34 -13.06 -2.71
N LEU A 190 3.60 -11.89 -2.11
CA LEU A 190 4.82 -11.65 -1.31
C LEU A 190 4.78 -12.46 0.00
N VAL A 191 3.63 -12.49 0.69
CA VAL A 191 3.46 -13.29 1.91
C VAL A 191 3.67 -14.77 1.63
N GLU A 192 3.08 -15.30 0.55
CA GLU A 192 3.26 -16.69 0.11
C GLU A 192 4.73 -16.98 -0.27
N LEU A 193 5.41 -16.03 -0.92
CA LEU A 193 6.84 -16.14 -1.26
C LEU A 193 7.73 -16.21 0.00
N LEU A 194 7.37 -15.50 1.06
CA LEU A 194 8.02 -15.55 2.37
C LEU A 194 7.63 -16.78 3.20
N GLY A 195 6.80 -17.68 2.67
CA GLY A 195 6.33 -18.89 3.36
C GLY A 195 5.19 -18.65 4.36
N GLY A 196 4.60 -17.47 4.34
CA GLY A 196 3.52 -17.06 5.24
C GLY A 196 2.12 -17.27 4.65
N GLN A 197 1.12 -16.83 5.43
CA GLN A 197 -0.29 -16.82 5.06
C GLN A 197 -0.93 -15.47 5.34
N ILE A 198 -1.90 -15.08 4.54
CA ILE A 198 -2.70 -13.86 4.74
C ILE A 198 -4.19 -14.21 4.72
N SER A 199 -4.93 -13.60 5.62
CA SER A 199 -6.38 -13.75 5.68
C SER A 199 -7.04 -12.39 5.91
N VAL A 200 -8.33 -12.32 5.67
CA VAL A 200 -9.17 -11.14 5.93
C VAL A 200 -10.39 -11.56 6.73
N ASN A 201 -10.77 -10.73 7.68
CA ASN A 201 -12.03 -10.82 8.39
C ASN A 201 -12.67 -9.44 8.43
N SER A 202 -13.97 -9.36 8.19
CA SER A 202 -14.69 -8.09 8.16
C SER A 202 -16.16 -8.29 8.49
N GLU A 203 -16.76 -7.29 9.11
CA GLU A 203 -18.19 -7.22 9.38
C GLU A 203 -18.74 -5.94 8.76
N LEU A 204 -19.87 -6.04 8.05
CA LEU A 204 -20.53 -4.88 7.45
C LEU A 204 -20.95 -3.87 8.52
N GLY A 205 -20.54 -2.61 8.35
CA GLY A 205 -20.92 -1.51 9.23
C GLY A 205 -20.12 -1.39 10.53
N LYS A 206 -19.05 -2.13 10.65
CA LYS A 206 -18.13 -2.00 11.81
C LYS A 206 -16.76 -1.49 11.42
#